data_7777a05a3e1219fbf58792954f6c9fa9
#
_entry.id   7777a05a3e1219fbf58792954f6c9fa9
#
_cell.length_a   1.000
_cell.length_b   1.000
_cell.length_c   1.000
_cell.angle_alpha   90.00
_cell.angle_beta   90.00
_cell.angle_gamma   90.00
#
_symmetry.space_group_name_H-M   'P 1'
#
loop_
_entity.id
_entity.type
_entity.pdbx_description
1 polymer ?
#
loop_
_entity_poly.entity_id
_entity_poly.type
_entity_poly.pdbx_seq_one_letter_code
_entity_poly.pdbx_strand_id
1 'polypeptide(L)'
;MRKKRAIFIDKSLDTAIIISPSKYFNFPETPLGLTPEGMHVPIGREVCWAGFPAVSPKNLCLFAGRISCWLEDERAYLADGVAINGVSGGPAFHIIEENKVDILGVVSAYMPNRATGETLPGLCVLRDVKQLQKVVKGLSSFESAKAGENKPMSLSANKPEQD
;
A
#
# COMPACT_ATOMS: atom_id res chain seq x y z
N MET A 1 27.29 9.40 2.01
CA MET A 1 26.34 9.57 0.88
C MET A 1 24.91 9.56 1.41
N ARG A 2 24.11 10.62 1.18
CA ARG A 2 22.67 10.59 1.51
C ARG A 2 21.97 9.61 0.56
N LYS A 3 21.28 8.61 1.12
CA LYS A 3 20.46 7.68 0.32
C LYS A 3 19.35 8.49 -0.36
N LYS A 4 19.28 8.46 -1.69
CA LYS A 4 18.19 9.13 -2.44
C LYS A 4 16.90 8.35 -2.15
N ARG A 5 15.91 9.02 -1.58
CA ARG A 5 14.55 8.50 -1.37
C ARG A 5 13.55 9.60 -1.66
N ALA A 6 12.39 9.26 -2.16
CA ALA A 6 11.26 10.16 -2.28
C ALA A 6 10.21 9.82 -1.22
N ILE A 7 9.58 10.85 -0.66
CA ILE A 7 8.53 10.69 0.35
C ILE A 7 7.33 11.50 -0.12
N PHE A 8 6.18 10.83 -0.22
CA PHE A 8 4.89 11.42 -0.53
C PHE A 8 4.04 11.35 0.73
N ILE A 9 3.45 12.47 1.13
CA ILE A 9 2.63 12.57 2.34
C ILE A 9 1.25 13.09 1.93
N ASP A 10 0.21 12.38 2.32
CA ASP A 10 -1.17 12.81 2.25
C ASP A 10 -1.73 12.92 3.66
N LYS A 11 -1.80 14.15 4.17
CA LYS A 11 -2.28 14.43 5.53
C LYS A 11 -3.79 14.20 5.66
N SER A 12 -4.55 14.32 4.57
CA SER A 12 -6.00 14.15 4.59
C SER A 12 -6.41 12.69 4.77
N LEU A 13 -5.57 11.78 4.30
CA LEU A 13 -5.77 10.34 4.40
C LEU A 13 -4.87 9.66 5.44
N ASP A 14 -4.09 10.44 6.20
CA ASP A 14 -3.13 9.92 7.18
C ASP A 14 -2.22 8.83 6.57
N THR A 15 -1.67 9.11 5.39
CA THR A 15 -0.83 8.15 4.67
C THR A 15 0.50 8.76 4.23
N ALA A 16 1.54 7.96 4.23
CA ALA A 16 2.85 8.31 3.68
C ALA A 16 3.41 7.16 2.84
N ILE A 17 4.03 7.50 1.71
CA ILE A 17 4.67 6.53 0.81
C ILE A 17 6.15 6.90 0.70
N ILE A 18 7.01 5.93 0.98
CA ILE A 18 8.46 6.08 0.88
C ILE A 18 8.96 5.22 -0.28
N ILE A 19 9.57 5.88 -1.26
CA ILE A 19 10.22 5.21 -2.39
C ILE A 19 11.72 5.22 -2.17
N SER A 20 12.33 4.06 -2.24
CA SER A 20 13.77 3.88 -2.05
C SER A 20 14.33 2.95 -3.12
N PRO A 21 15.59 3.16 -3.61
CA PRO A 21 16.19 2.26 -4.58
C PRO A 21 16.26 0.82 -4.06
N SER A 22 15.90 -0.15 -4.90
CA SER A 22 15.83 -1.58 -4.58
C SER A 22 17.14 -2.16 -4.05
N LYS A 23 18.29 -1.63 -4.53
CA LYS A 23 19.63 -2.09 -4.10
C LYS A 23 19.91 -1.97 -2.59
N TYR A 24 19.05 -1.32 -1.83
CA TYR A 24 19.18 -1.19 -0.38
C TYR A 24 18.37 -2.22 0.40
N PHE A 25 17.62 -3.06 -0.28
CA PHE A 25 16.68 -4.02 0.33
C PHE A 25 16.77 -5.36 -0.39
N ASN A 26 16.65 -6.44 0.36
CA ASN A 26 16.38 -7.75 -0.20
C ASN A 26 14.87 -7.93 -0.29
N PHE A 27 14.35 -7.91 -1.50
CA PHE A 27 12.93 -8.16 -1.74
C PHE A 27 12.70 -9.65 -2.04
N PRO A 28 11.54 -10.20 -1.69
CA PRO A 28 11.16 -11.54 -2.14
C PRO A 28 11.06 -11.55 -3.67
N GLU A 29 11.33 -12.69 -4.28
CA GLU A 29 11.23 -12.87 -5.74
C GLU A 29 9.79 -12.70 -6.23
N THR A 30 8.82 -13.10 -5.42
CA THR A 30 7.39 -12.95 -5.73
C THR A 30 6.90 -11.60 -5.19
N PRO A 31 6.45 -10.68 -6.05
CA PRO A 31 5.87 -9.43 -5.61
C PRO A 31 4.54 -9.68 -4.88
N LEU A 32 4.30 -8.89 -3.83
CA LEU A 32 2.99 -8.89 -3.16
C LEU A 32 1.95 -8.24 -4.06
N GLY A 33 0.76 -8.85 -4.13
CA GLY A 33 -0.40 -8.26 -4.81
C GLY A 33 -0.94 -7.04 -4.06
N LEU A 34 -1.62 -6.18 -4.79
CA LEU A 34 -2.45 -5.12 -4.22
C LEU A 34 -3.90 -5.39 -4.61
N THR A 35 -4.84 -5.15 -3.71
CA THR A 35 -6.27 -5.22 -4.07
C THR A 35 -6.53 -4.40 -5.34
N PRO A 36 -7.15 -4.99 -6.38
CA PRO A 36 -7.36 -4.30 -7.65
C PRO A 36 -8.10 -2.97 -7.50
N GLU A 37 -7.77 -2.00 -8.36
CA GLU A 37 -8.42 -0.69 -8.34
C GLU A 37 -9.92 -0.82 -8.62
N GLY A 38 -10.74 -0.09 -7.86
CA GLY A 38 -12.20 -0.15 -7.95
C GLY A 38 -12.84 -1.34 -7.24
N MET A 39 -12.04 -2.27 -6.73
CA MET A 39 -12.55 -3.37 -5.90
C MET A 39 -12.47 -3.02 -4.41
N HIS A 40 -13.46 -3.45 -3.67
CA HIS A 40 -13.48 -3.42 -2.21
C HIS A 40 -13.50 -4.85 -1.67
N VAL A 41 -12.76 -5.06 -0.59
CA VAL A 41 -12.81 -6.32 0.13
C VAL A 41 -14.19 -6.43 0.79
N PRO A 42 -14.94 -7.53 0.58
CA PRO A 42 -16.30 -7.66 1.09
C PRO A 42 -16.37 -7.65 2.63
N ILE A 43 -17.49 -7.15 3.16
CA ILE A 43 -17.83 -7.24 4.59
C ILE A 43 -17.84 -8.72 5.01
N GLY A 44 -17.30 -9.00 6.21
CA GLY A 44 -17.14 -10.34 6.74
C GLY A 44 -15.90 -11.10 6.26
N ARG A 45 -15.17 -10.58 5.25
CA ARG A 45 -13.92 -11.18 4.80
C ARG A 45 -12.88 -11.11 5.92
N GLU A 46 -12.19 -12.21 6.15
CA GLU A 46 -11.05 -12.26 7.04
C GLU A 46 -9.87 -11.46 6.46
N VAL A 47 -9.24 -10.68 7.31
CA VAL A 47 -8.08 -9.85 6.99
C VAL A 47 -7.06 -9.96 8.10
N CYS A 48 -5.80 -9.84 7.72
CA CYS A 48 -4.68 -9.85 8.66
C CYS A 48 -3.90 -8.54 8.56
N TRP A 49 -3.19 -8.18 9.61
CA TRP A 49 -2.20 -7.11 9.57
C TRP A 49 -1.01 -7.44 10.44
N ALA A 50 0.13 -6.88 10.07
CA ALA A 50 1.39 -7.16 10.75
C ALA A 50 2.05 -5.86 11.22
N GLY A 51 2.77 -5.91 12.32
CA GLY A 51 3.50 -4.76 12.84
C GLY A 51 4.28 -5.07 14.11
N PHE A 52 4.90 -4.05 14.67
CA PHE A 52 5.71 -4.12 15.87
C PHE A 52 5.00 -3.40 17.03
N PRO A 53 4.14 -4.08 17.78
CA PRO A 53 3.35 -3.45 18.84
C PRO A 53 4.23 -2.90 19.95
N ALA A 54 3.84 -1.78 20.55
CA ALA A 54 4.60 -1.12 21.61
C ALA A 54 4.84 -2.01 22.84
N VAL A 55 3.94 -2.97 23.08
CA VAL A 55 4.08 -3.98 24.17
C VAL A 55 5.16 -5.02 23.85
N SER A 56 5.56 -5.15 22.58
CA SER A 56 6.60 -6.09 22.13
C SER A 56 7.36 -5.52 20.91
N PRO A 57 8.09 -4.41 21.05
CA PRO A 57 8.59 -3.63 19.91
C PRO A 57 9.71 -4.28 19.11
N LYS A 58 10.26 -5.39 19.59
CA LYS A 58 11.30 -6.16 18.88
C LYS A 58 10.75 -7.34 18.08
N ASN A 59 9.48 -7.69 18.29
CA ASN A 59 8.87 -8.85 17.66
C ASN A 59 7.83 -8.40 16.64
N LEU A 60 7.93 -8.93 15.42
CA LEU A 60 6.87 -8.81 14.43
C LEU A 60 5.68 -9.66 14.90
N CYS A 61 4.54 -9.01 15.07
CA CYS A 61 3.29 -9.66 15.46
C CYS A 61 2.30 -9.65 14.28
N LEU A 62 1.54 -10.72 14.17
CA LEU A 62 0.44 -10.86 13.25
C LEU A 62 -0.87 -10.76 14.03
N PHE A 63 -1.80 -9.98 13.49
CA PHE A 63 -3.15 -9.80 13.98
C PHE A 63 -4.14 -10.21 12.90
N ALA A 64 -5.33 -10.62 13.30
CA ALA A 64 -6.40 -10.98 12.38
C ALA A 64 -7.74 -10.43 12.86
N GLY A 65 -8.65 -10.25 11.90
CA GLY A 65 -10.01 -9.77 12.14
C GLY A 65 -10.85 -9.88 10.90
N ARG A 66 -11.98 -9.20 10.86
CA ARG A 66 -12.90 -9.21 9.71
C ARG A 66 -13.29 -7.81 9.31
N ILE A 67 -13.50 -7.58 8.02
CA ILE A 67 -14.05 -6.32 7.53
C ILE A 67 -15.47 -6.15 8.07
N SER A 68 -15.70 -5.08 8.83
CA SER A 68 -17.00 -4.70 9.38
C SER A 68 -17.76 -3.77 8.43
N CYS A 69 -17.07 -2.79 7.82
CA CYS A 69 -17.65 -1.92 6.80
C CYS A 69 -16.57 -1.17 6.00
N TRP A 70 -17.01 -0.57 4.90
CA TRP A 70 -16.26 0.43 4.15
C TRP A 70 -16.72 1.82 4.57
N LEU A 71 -15.77 2.71 4.88
CA LEU A 71 -15.99 4.11 5.24
C LEU A 71 -15.65 4.98 4.02
N GLU A 72 -16.68 5.36 3.23
CA GLU A 72 -16.49 6.03 1.95
C GLU A 72 -15.76 7.36 2.09
N ASP A 73 -16.20 8.21 3.01
CA ASP A 73 -15.64 9.55 3.22
C ASP A 73 -14.19 9.50 3.69
N GLU A 74 -13.84 8.46 4.44
CA GLU A 74 -12.51 8.25 4.99
C GLU A 74 -11.60 7.43 4.07
N ARG A 75 -12.16 6.78 3.05
CA ARG A 75 -11.48 5.84 2.16
C ARG A 75 -10.72 4.78 2.96
N ALA A 76 -11.44 4.13 3.84
CA ALA A 76 -10.88 3.18 4.78
C ALA A 76 -11.83 2.02 5.06
N TYR A 77 -11.27 0.91 5.47
CA TYR A 77 -12.04 -0.19 6.04
C TYR A 77 -12.06 -0.05 7.56
N LEU A 78 -13.21 -0.32 8.15
CA LEU A 78 -13.30 -0.63 9.57
C LEU A 78 -13.22 -2.14 9.70
N ALA A 79 -12.29 -2.63 10.49
CA ALA A 79 -12.11 -4.04 10.75
C ALA A 79 -12.36 -4.35 12.23
N ASP A 80 -13.07 -5.44 12.49
CA ASP A 80 -13.21 -6.05 13.80
C ASP A 80 -11.94 -6.82 14.13
N GLY A 81 -11.14 -6.26 15.00
CA GLY A 81 -9.86 -6.83 15.40
C GLY A 81 -8.98 -5.83 16.14
N VAL A 82 -7.98 -6.34 16.83
CA VAL A 82 -7.13 -5.54 17.71
C VAL A 82 -6.09 -4.74 16.93
N ALA A 83 -6.11 -3.41 17.07
CA ALA A 83 -5.00 -2.55 16.72
C ALA A 83 -4.48 -1.85 17.98
N ILE A 84 -3.19 -1.92 18.21
CA ILE A 84 -2.52 -1.30 19.36
C ILE A 84 -1.37 -0.42 18.91
N ASN A 85 -0.93 0.48 19.78
CA ASN A 85 0.19 1.38 19.49
C ASN A 85 1.41 0.62 18.95
N GLY A 86 2.04 1.17 17.90
CA GLY A 86 3.20 0.60 17.24
C GLY A 86 2.88 -0.28 16.02
N VAL A 87 1.60 -0.63 15.78
CA VAL A 87 1.18 -1.39 14.60
C VAL A 87 0.82 -0.46 13.43
N SER A 88 0.58 0.82 13.70
CA SER A 88 0.26 1.82 12.67
C SER A 88 1.33 1.87 11.58
N GLY A 89 0.90 1.94 10.31
CA GLY A 89 1.74 1.85 9.13
C GLY A 89 2.06 0.41 8.71
N GLY A 90 1.68 -0.59 9.50
CA GLY A 90 1.80 -1.99 9.13
C GLY A 90 0.85 -2.36 7.98
N PRO A 91 1.25 -3.30 7.10
CA PRO A 91 0.41 -3.74 5.99
C PRO A 91 -0.80 -4.52 6.50
N ALA A 92 -1.97 -4.23 5.91
CA ALA A 92 -3.16 -5.04 6.05
C ALA A 92 -3.41 -5.80 4.74
N PHE A 93 -3.69 -7.09 4.84
CA PHE A 93 -3.79 -7.98 3.69
C PHE A 93 -4.85 -9.06 3.89
N HIS A 94 -5.30 -9.65 2.82
CA HIS A 94 -6.17 -10.81 2.86
C HIS A 94 -5.58 -11.94 2.00
N ILE A 95 -5.87 -13.17 2.41
CA ILE A 95 -5.42 -14.37 1.70
C ILE A 95 -6.41 -14.63 0.55
N ILE A 96 -5.89 -14.71 -0.67
CA ILE A 96 -6.68 -14.99 -1.87
C ILE A 96 -6.65 -16.50 -2.16
N GLU A 97 -5.46 -17.06 -2.13
CA GLU A 97 -5.18 -18.47 -2.38
C GLU A 97 -4.02 -18.90 -1.49
N GLU A 98 -3.73 -20.19 -1.45
CA GLU A 98 -2.55 -20.70 -0.76
C GLU A 98 -1.29 -19.98 -1.27
N ASN A 99 -0.53 -19.39 -0.34
CA ASN A 99 0.68 -18.62 -0.61
C ASN A 99 0.49 -17.34 -1.45
N LYS A 100 -0.75 -16.83 -1.60
CA LYS A 100 -1.04 -15.61 -2.31
C LYS A 100 -1.85 -14.64 -1.45
N VAL A 101 -1.32 -13.46 -1.26
CA VAL A 101 -1.96 -12.40 -0.49
C VAL A 101 -2.04 -11.12 -1.31
N ASP A 102 -3.12 -10.37 -1.13
CA ASP A 102 -3.24 -9.02 -1.63
C ASP A 102 -3.29 -8.04 -0.46
N ILE A 103 -2.47 -7.00 -0.55
CA ILE A 103 -2.49 -5.88 0.40
C ILE A 103 -3.70 -5.02 0.06
N LEU A 104 -4.56 -4.83 1.03
CA LEU A 104 -5.75 -3.98 0.93
C LEU A 104 -5.54 -2.59 1.50
N GLY A 105 -4.59 -2.43 2.41
CA GLY A 105 -4.37 -1.17 3.08
C GLY A 105 -3.22 -1.18 4.07
N VAL A 106 -3.18 -0.13 4.87
CA VAL A 106 -2.27 0.02 6.00
C VAL A 106 -3.04 0.34 7.27
N VAL A 107 -2.57 -0.18 8.39
CA VAL A 107 -3.15 0.17 9.70
C VAL A 107 -2.90 1.65 9.96
N SER A 108 -3.96 2.42 10.21
CA SER A 108 -3.87 3.85 10.49
C SER A 108 -4.16 4.13 11.96
N ALA A 109 -5.35 3.77 12.42
CA ALA A 109 -5.84 4.17 13.73
C ALA A 109 -6.74 3.10 14.34
N TYR A 110 -7.13 3.34 15.56
CA TYR A 110 -8.24 2.68 16.23
C TYR A 110 -9.42 3.67 16.35
N MET A 111 -10.65 3.14 16.44
CA MET A 111 -11.82 4.01 16.65
C MET A 111 -11.92 4.41 18.12
N PRO A 112 -11.93 5.70 18.44
CA PRO A 112 -12.19 6.13 19.81
C PRO A 112 -13.67 6.03 20.14
N ASN A 113 -13.97 5.73 21.39
CA ASN A 113 -15.31 5.89 21.94
C ASN A 113 -15.64 7.40 22.01
N ARG A 114 -16.64 7.85 21.25
CA ARG A 114 -17.02 9.26 21.21
C ARG A 114 -17.49 9.81 22.57
N ALA A 115 -18.01 8.97 23.43
CA ALA A 115 -18.52 9.39 24.75
C ALA A 115 -17.40 9.56 25.78
N THR A 116 -16.38 8.71 25.77
CA THR A 116 -15.32 8.69 26.78
C THR A 116 -13.96 9.14 26.25
N GLY A 117 -13.78 9.20 24.93
CA GLY A 117 -12.49 9.44 24.30
C GLY A 117 -11.52 8.24 24.38
N GLU A 118 -11.93 7.17 25.03
CA GLU A 118 -11.14 5.94 25.16
C GLU A 118 -11.15 5.14 23.84
N THR A 119 -10.12 4.36 23.64
CA THR A 119 -10.03 3.42 22.51
C THR A 119 -11.14 2.38 22.60
N LEU A 120 -11.89 2.18 21.52
CA LEU A 120 -12.79 1.04 21.41
C LEU A 120 -11.96 -0.21 21.13
N PRO A 121 -11.89 -1.16 22.09
CA PRO A 121 -11.18 -2.42 21.86
C PRO A 121 -11.82 -3.17 20.69
N GLY A 122 -10.98 -3.70 19.80
CA GLY A 122 -11.45 -4.57 18.73
C GLY A 122 -11.94 -3.88 17.46
N LEU A 123 -11.76 -2.56 17.32
CA LEU A 123 -12.04 -1.87 16.06
C LEU A 123 -10.80 -1.12 15.58
N CYS A 124 -10.36 -1.43 14.36
CA CYS A 124 -9.25 -0.75 13.72
C CYS A 124 -9.61 -0.17 12.36
N VAL A 125 -8.94 0.92 11.99
CA VAL A 125 -9.08 1.59 10.70
C VAL A 125 -7.91 1.19 9.80
N LEU A 126 -8.23 0.65 8.62
CA LEU A 126 -7.27 0.26 7.60
C LEU A 126 -7.43 1.21 6.41
N ARG A 127 -6.44 2.07 6.19
CA ARG A 127 -6.43 2.99 5.03
C ARG A 127 -6.18 2.22 3.75
N ASP A 128 -6.99 2.47 2.73
CA ASP A 128 -6.95 1.81 1.43
C ASP A 128 -5.61 2.04 0.68
N VAL A 129 -5.17 1.04 -0.08
CA VAL A 129 -3.95 1.09 -0.93
C VAL A 129 -4.07 1.97 -2.18
N LYS A 130 -5.23 2.55 -2.50
CA LYS A 130 -5.43 3.34 -3.73
C LYS A 130 -4.42 4.48 -3.91
N GLN A 131 -3.96 5.08 -2.81
CA GLN A 131 -2.91 6.11 -2.90
C GLN A 131 -1.57 5.53 -3.37
N LEU A 132 -1.19 4.37 -2.85
CA LEU A 132 0.01 3.67 -3.32
C LEU A 132 -0.13 3.32 -4.80
N GLN A 133 -1.28 2.81 -5.24
CA GLN A 133 -1.55 2.48 -6.64
C GLN A 133 -1.39 3.68 -7.56
N LYS A 134 -1.91 4.85 -7.18
CA LYS A 134 -1.76 6.10 -7.94
C LYS A 134 -0.30 6.49 -8.11
N VAL A 135 0.48 6.43 -7.04
CA VAL A 135 1.91 6.75 -7.07
C VAL A 135 2.67 5.76 -7.94
N VAL A 136 2.41 4.46 -7.79
CA VAL A 136 3.04 3.41 -8.61
C VAL A 136 2.72 3.59 -10.09
N LYS A 137 1.46 3.84 -10.46
CA LYS A 137 1.06 4.13 -11.85
C LYS A 137 1.76 5.37 -12.41
N GLY A 138 1.83 6.45 -11.63
CA GLY A 138 2.53 7.66 -12.02
C GLY A 138 4.02 7.42 -12.30
N LEU A 139 4.68 6.64 -11.47
CA LEU A 139 6.09 6.28 -11.66
C LEU A 139 6.31 5.42 -12.92
N SER A 140 5.48 4.40 -13.12
CA SER A 140 5.56 3.53 -14.30
C SER A 140 5.35 4.31 -15.60
N SER A 141 4.41 5.26 -15.62
CA SER A 141 4.19 6.15 -16.77
C SER A 141 5.41 7.03 -17.06
N PHE A 142 6.07 7.52 -16.00
CA PHE A 142 7.28 8.34 -16.14
C PHE A 142 8.47 7.55 -16.68
N GLU A 143 8.64 6.30 -16.24
CA GLU A 143 9.69 5.41 -16.75
C GLU A 143 9.45 5.04 -18.22
N SER A 144 8.21 4.77 -18.60
CA SER A 144 7.83 4.48 -19.99
C SER A 144 8.07 5.66 -20.92
N ALA A 145 7.78 6.90 -20.49
CA ALA A 145 8.05 8.11 -21.24
C ALA A 145 9.56 8.30 -21.48
N LYS A 146 10.39 8.12 -20.45
CA LYS A 146 11.85 8.19 -20.57
C LYS A 146 12.44 7.12 -21.49
N ALA A 147 11.89 5.91 -21.48
CA ALA A 147 12.32 4.82 -22.36
C ALA A 147 11.96 5.11 -23.82
N GLY A 148 10.84 5.81 -24.08
CA GLY A 148 10.42 6.26 -25.42
C GLY A 148 11.32 7.36 -25.99
N GLU A 149 11.78 8.30 -25.17
CA GLU A 149 12.69 9.37 -25.60
C GLU A 149 14.10 8.88 -25.96
N ASN A 150 14.55 7.75 -25.43
CA ASN A 150 15.86 7.17 -25.69
C ASN A 150 15.90 6.23 -26.91
N LYS A 151 14.82 6.13 -27.70
CA LYS A 151 14.85 5.37 -28.95
C LYS A 151 15.51 6.23 -30.02
N PRO A 152 16.69 5.86 -30.57
CA PRO A 152 17.33 6.64 -31.62
C PRO A 152 16.38 6.68 -32.84
N MET A 153 16.11 7.89 -33.31
CA MET A 153 15.36 8.13 -34.52
C MET A 153 16.14 7.49 -35.68
N SER A 154 15.69 6.33 -36.16
CA SER A 154 16.27 5.73 -37.36
C SER A 154 15.97 6.65 -38.54
N LEU A 155 16.98 7.41 -38.96
CA LEU A 155 16.98 8.12 -40.23
C LEU A 155 16.85 7.06 -41.34
N SER A 156 15.66 6.94 -41.92
CA SER A 156 15.48 6.23 -43.18
C SER A 156 16.26 6.99 -44.26
N ALA A 157 17.42 6.46 -44.63
CA ALA A 157 18.15 6.93 -45.78
C ALA A 157 17.30 6.63 -47.03
N ASN A 158 16.68 7.66 -47.59
CA ASN A 158 16.15 7.63 -48.95
C ASN A 158 17.32 7.34 -49.90
N LYS A 159 17.31 6.17 -50.54
CA LYS A 159 18.12 5.91 -51.73
C LYS A 159 17.56 6.75 -52.85
N PRO A 160 18.41 7.51 -53.61
CA PRO A 160 17.99 8.10 -54.85
C PRO A 160 17.83 6.99 -55.91
N GLU A 161 16.66 6.96 -56.57
CA GLU A 161 16.49 6.27 -57.85
C GLU A 161 17.44 6.87 -58.85
N GLN A 162 18.24 6.03 -59.51
CA GLN A 162 18.99 6.38 -60.71
C GLN A 162 18.21 5.85 -61.89
N ASP A 163 17.93 6.77 -62.82
CA ASP A 163 17.47 6.54 -64.18
C ASP A 163 18.45 5.67 -64.98
#